data_b19da422c50a54e09fd47a03cbb7a675
#
_entry.id   b19da422c50a54e09fd47a03cbb7a675
#
_cell.length_a   1.000
_cell.length_b   1.000
_cell.length_c   1.000
_cell.angle_alpha   90.00
_cell.angle_beta   90.00
_cell.angle_gamma   90.00
#
_symmetry.space_group_name_H-M   'P 1'
#
loop_
_entity.id
_entity.type
_entity.pdbx_description
1 polymer ?
#
loop_
_entity_poly.entity_id
_entity_poly.type
_entity_poly.pdbx_seq_one_letter_code
_entity_poly.pdbx_strand_id
1 'polypeptide(L)'
;MFTITSIYKHDPNYELTILANINKLPVELKEFVSSFIPTKVKMFLNKDLYLENHRFIKDYINTTKFDTYIRDIIRKDHAFVFQNLLVHNVDKWIKWRHYLFRDCVYLNFLIFLNFYCIDNSSSKCRKLIQEKIAELGLSKNQHKKNLIKYIQ
;
A
#
# COMPACT_ATOMS: atom_id res chain seq x y z
N MET A 1 19.45 -32.95 21.16
CA MET A 1 19.21 -31.54 20.76
C MET A 1 18.97 -31.57 19.26
N PHE A 2 17.71 -31.71 18.82
CA PHE A 2 17.35 -31.81 17.41
C PHE A 2 17.00 -30.44 16.91
N THR A 3 17.85 -29.90 16.04
CA THR A 3 17.62 -28.63 15.32
C THR A 3 16.58 -28.86 14.22
N ILE A 4 15.39 -28.30 14.40
CA ILE A 4 14.37 -28.21 13.35
C ILE A 4 14.71 -27.00 12.48
N THR A 5 15.68 -27.15 11.61
CA THR A 5 16.03 -26.17 10.57
C THR A 5 16.16 -26.93 9.26
N SER A 6 15.10 -27.02 8.56
CA SER A 6 14.90 -27.24 7.12
C SER A 6 13.71 -28.14 6.87
N ILE A 7 12.62 -27.60 6.45
CA ILE A 7 11.64 -28.16 5.50
C ILE A 7 10.58 -27.09 5.26
N TYR A 8 10.93 -26.03 4.54
CA TYR A 8 9.99 -25.31 3.67
C TYR A 8 10.80 -24.77 2.50
N LYS A 9 11.18 -25.65 1.57
CA LYS A 9 11.39 -25.23 0.19
C LYS A 9 10.02 -24.76 -0.29
N HIS A 10 9.86 -23.47 -0.45
CA HIS A 10 8.69 -22.83 -1.02
C HIS A 10 8.58 -23.27 -2.48
N ASP A 11 7.78 -24.30 -2.75
CA ASP A 11 7.48 -24.74 -4.11
C ASP A 11 6.28 -23.93 -4.61
N PRO A 12 6.47 -23.00 -5.55
CA PRO A 12 5.39 -22.16 -6.09
C PRO A 12 4.28 -23.00 -6.75
N ASN A 13 4.58 -24.21 -7.23
CA ASN A 13 3.58 -25.10 -7.80
C ASN A 13 2.65 -25.68 -6.72
N TYR A 14 3.16 -25.90 -5.50
CA TYR A 14 2.35 -26.41 -4.39
C TYR A 14 1.27 -25.41 -3.97
N GLU A 15 1.59 -24.14 -3.89
CA GLU A 15 0.61 -23.08 -3.56
C GLU A 15 -0.48 -22.94 -4.62
N LEU A 16 -0.10 -22.97 -5.90
CA LEU A 16 -1.06 -22.93 -7.01
C LEU A 16 -2.01 -24.13 -6.97
N THR A 17 -1.51 -25.31 -6.59
CA THR A 17 -2.30 -26.54 -6.47
C THR A 17 -3.30 -26.45 -5.30
N ILE A 18 -2.88 -25.90 -4.15
CA ILE A 18 -3.77 -25.69 -2.99
C ILE A 18 -4.89 -24.72 -3.34
N LEU A 19 -4.57 -23.57 -3.93
CA LEU A 19 -5.56 -22.58 -4.34
C LEU A 19 -6.55 -23.14 -5.36
N ALA A 20 -6.07 -23.92 -6.35
CA ALA A 20 -6.93 -24.59 -7.33
C ALA A 20 -7.87 -25.60 -6.68
N ASN A 21 -7.43 -26.33 -5.66
CA ASN A 21 -8.25 -27.28 -4.92
C ASN A 21 -9.28 -26.59 -4.02
N ILE A 22 -8.91 -25.50 -3.35
CA ILE A 22 -9.86 -24.68 -2.57
C ILE A 22 -10.97 -24.15 -3.48
N ASN A 23 -10.67 -23.74 -4.71
CA ASN A 23 -11.67 -23.27 -5.66
C ASN A 23 -12.65 -24.35 -6.12
N LYS A 24 -12.33 -25.64 -5.98
CA LYS A 24 -13.20 -26.77 -6.30
C LYS A 24 -14.13 -27.18 -5.15
N LEU A 25 -13.90 -26.66 -3.93
CA LEU A 25 -14.75 -26.99 -2.79
C LEU A 25 -16.18 -26.44 -2.99
N PRO A 26 -17.21 -27.13 -2.46
CA PRO A 26 -18.55 -26.58 -2.31
C PRO A 26 -18.52 -25.24 -1.57
N VAL A 27 -19.53 -24.39 -1.83
CA VAL A 27 -19.57 -23.02 -1.27
C VAL A 27 -19.58 -23.03 0.25
N GLU A 28 -20.30 -23.99 0.85
CA GLU A 28 -20.42 -24.13 2.31
C GLU A 28 -19.06 -24.45 2.96
N LEU A 29 -18.25 -25.29 2.31
CA LEU A 29 -16.92 -25.60 2.80
C LEU A 29 -15.94 -24.42 2.59
N LYS A 30 -16.11 -23.65 1.52
CA LYS A 30 -15.33 -22.40 1.34
C LYS A 30 -15.62 -21.38 2.44
N GLU A 31 -16.89 -21.20 2.76
CA GLU A 31 -17.34 -20.30 3.83
C GLU A 31 -16.83 -20.78 5.18
N PHE A 32 -16.93 -22.08 5.46
CA PHE A 32 -16.43 -22.68 6.68
C PHE A 32 -14.91 -22.48 6.82
N VAL A 33 -14.11 -22.82 5.81
CA VAL A 33 -12.66 -22.58 5.80
C VAL A 33 -12.36 -21.09 5.96
N SER A 34 -13.08 -20.23 5.25
CA SER A 34 -12.94 -18.79 5.34
C SER A 34 -13.20 -18.26 6.75
N SER A 35 -14.09 -18.88 7.53
CA SER A 35 -14.39 -18.45 8.90
C SER A 35 -13.18 -18.53 9.83
N PHE A 36 -12.24 -19.43 9.58
CA PHE A 36 -11.00 -19.57 10.35
C PHE A 36 -9.92 -18.54 9.97
N ILE A 37 -10.06 -17.87 8.83
CA ILE A 37 -9.08 -16.88 8.39
C ILE A 37 -9.36 -15.54 9.11
N PRO A 38 -8.40 -14.99 9.88
CA PRO A 38 -8.60 -13.70 10.52
C PRO A 38 -8.94 -12.59 9.50
N THR A 39 -9.86 -11.68 9.86
CA THR A 39 -10.32 -10.59 8.97
C THR A 39 -9.17 -9.77 8.41
N LYS A 40 -8.13 -9.50 9.22
CA LYS A 40 -6.91 -8.81 8.78
C LYS A 40 -6.14 -9.51 7.66
N VAL A 41 -6.30 -10.84 7.54
CA VAL A 41 -5.67 -11.62 6.46
C VAL A 41 -6.60 -11.67 5.26
N LYS A 42 -7.91 -11.83 5.50
CA LYS A 42 -8.93 -11.88 4.42
C LYS A 42 -8.84 -10.68 3.48
N MET A 43 -8.64 -9.47 4.03
CA MET A 43 -8.58 -8.25 3.23
C MET A 43 -7.48 -8.24 2.16
N PHE A 44 -6.45 -9.10 2.29
CA PHE A 44 -5.35 -9.18 1.32
C PHE A 44 -5.48 -10.35 0.34
N LEU A 45 -6.54 -11.17 0.44
CA LEU A 45 -6.70 -12.34 -0.41
C LEU A 45 -7.16 -11.99 -1.84
N ASN A 46 -8.05 -11.02 -1.97
CA ASN A 46 -8.52 -10.54 -3.28
C ASN A 46 -8.97 -9.07 -3.23
N LYS A 47 -9.28 -8.50 -4.39
CA LYS A 47 -9.65 -7.09 -4.53
C LYS A 47 -10.99 -6.76 -3.85
N ASP A 48 -11.97 -7.65 -3.92
CA ASP A 48 -13.31 -7.42 -3.38
C ASP A 48 -13.26 -7.37 -1.86
N LEU A 49 -12.61 -8.35 -1.24
CA LEU A 49 -12.38 -8.38 0.21
C LEU A 49 -11.53 -7.19 0.69
N TYR A 50 -10.57 -6.73 -0.15
CA TYR A 50 -9.83 -5.52 0.16
C TYR A 50 -10.76 -4.30 0.17
N LEU A 51 -11.63 -4.12 -0.84
CA LEU A 51 -12.56 -2.98 -0.93
C LEU A 51 -13.56 -2.95 0.22
N GLU A 52 -14.04 -4.11 0.65
CA GLU A 52 -14.95 -4.24 1.79
C GLU A 52 -14.29 -3.86 3.12
N ASN A 53 -13.03 -4.24 3.30
CA ASN A 53 -12.36 -4.19 4.61
C ASN A 53 -11.24 -3.14 4.72
N HIS A 54 -10.85 -2.44 3.64
CA HIS A 54 -9.72 -1.51 3.65
C HIS A 54 -9.84 -0.36 4.66
N ARG A 55 -11.06 -0.03 5.10
CA ARG A 55 -11.30 0.99 6.14
C ARG A 55 -10.63 0.62 7.46
N PHE A 56 -10.56 -0.67 7.76
CA PHE A 56 -9.98 -1.21 8.99
C PHE A 56 -8.45 -1.37 8.94
N ILE A 57 -7.81 -1.06 7.79
CA ILE A 57 -6.35 -1.19 7.66
C ILE A 57 -5.62 -0.43 8.78
N LYS A 58 -6.11 0.76 9.15
CA LYS A 58 -5.48 1.57 10.20
C LYS A 58 -5.56 0.94 11.58
N ASP A 59 -6.57 0.12 11.84
CA ASP A 59 -6.75 -0.58 13.12
C ASP A 59 -5.79 -1.76 13.23
N TYR A 60 -5.38 -2.32 12.09
CA TYR A 60 -4.45 -3.45 12.04
C TYR A 60 -2.98 -3.04 11.90
N ILE A 61 -2.74 -1.87 11.31
CA ILE A 61 -1.40 -1.31 11.18
C ILE A 61 -1.24 -0.22 12.24
N ASN A 62 -0.29 -0.40 13.14
CA ASN A 62 0.03 0.64 14.12
C ASN A 62 0.16 1.99 13.41
N THR A 63 -0.50 3.02 13.93
CA THR A 63 -0.55 4.37 13.35
C THR A 63 0.85 4.95 13.08
N THR A 64 1.83 4.62 13.93
CA THR A 64 3.24 5.02 13.75
C THR A 64 3.94 4.33 12.58
N LYS A 65 3.39 3.22 12.07
CA LYS A 65 3.91 2.46 10.94
C LYS A 65 3.10 2.64 9.65
N PHE A 66 2.05 3.45 9.69
CA PHE A 66 1.15 3.61 8.54
C PHE A 66 1.85 4.27 7.34
N ASP A 67 2.70 5.26 7.58
CA ASP A 67 3.52 5.87 6.53
C ASP A 67 4.55 4.89 5.94
N THR A 68 5.11 3.98 6.76
CA THR A 68 5.97 2.89 6.29
C THR A 68 5.20 1.93 5.40
N TYR A 69 3.97 1.58 5.77
CA TYR A 69 3.09 0.75 4.94
C TYR A 69 2.81 1.38 3.57
N ILE A 70 2.52 2.70 3.53
CA ILE A 70 2.32 3.41 2.26
C ILE A 70 3.59 3.35 1.39
N ARG A 71 4.77 3.57 1.99
CA ARG A 71 6.05 3.45 1.28
C ARG A 71 6.31 2.06 0.73
N ASP A 72 5.92 1.00 1.45
CA ASP A 72 6.04 -0.39 0.99
C ASP A 72 5.15 -0.68 -0.21
N ILE A 73 3.92 -0.16 -0.22
CA ILE A 73 3.00 -0.25 -1.36
C ILE A 73 3.59 0.45 -2.59
N ILE A 74 4.17 1.63 -2.41
CA ILE A 74 4.82 2.36 -3.50
C ILE A 74 6.03 1.59 -4.01
N ARG A 75 6.92 1.11 -3.14
CA ARG A 75 8.10 0.32 -3.57
C ARG A 75 7.73 -0.90 -4.42
N LYS A 76 6.59 -1.51 -4.16
CA LYS A 76 6.07 -2.65 -4.93
C LYS A 76 5.21 -2.24 -6.12
N ASP A 77 5.02 -0.94 -6.35
CA ASP A 77 4.15 -0.33 -7.37
C ASP A 77 2.73 -0.93 -7.40
N HIS A 78 2.15 -1.22 -6.22
CA HIS A 78 0.81 -1.77 -6.05
C HIS A 78 -0.26 -0.71 -6.28
N ALA A 79 -0.51 -0.36 -7.55
CA ALA A 79 -1.39 0.72 -7.96
C ALA A 79 -2.82 0.60 -7.40
N PHE A 80 -3.42 -0.60 -7.39
CA PHE A 80 -4.77 -0.82 -6.87
C PHE A 80 -4.91 -0.43 -5.39
N VAL A 81 -4.01 -0.92 -4.54
CA VAL A 81 -4.00 -0.62 -3.10
C VAL A 81 -3.71 0.87 -2.89
N PHE A 82 -2.74 1.41 -3.62
CA PHE A 82 -2.35 2.81 -3.52
C PHE A 82 -3.47 3.76 -3.95
N GLN A 83 -4.23 3.45 -4.99
CA GLN A 83 -5.36 4.24 -5.44
C GLN A 83 -6.43 4.39 -4.35
N ASN A 84 -6.76 3.30 -3.66
CA ASN A 84 -7.71 3.33 -2.55
C ASN A 84 -7.18 4.18 -1.37
N LEU A 85 -5.91 4.04 -1.03
CA LEU A 85 -5.28 4.87 0.00
C LEU A 85 -5.27 6.35 -0.38
N LEU A 86 -4.97 6.67 -1.64
CA LEU A 86 -4.93 8.05 -2.16
C LEU A 86 -6.31 8.71 -2.06
N VAL A 87 -7.36 8.05 -2.55
CA VAL A 87 -8.73 8.58 -2.52
C VAL A 87 -9.15 8.95 -1.09
N HIS A 88 -8.87 8.10 -0.12
CA HIS A 88 -9.34 8.30 1.26
C HIS A 88 -8.44 9.19 2.13
N ASN A 89 -7.22 9.52 1.67
CA ASN A 89 -6.28 10.26 2.51
C ASN A 89 -5.70 11.52 1.83
N VAL A 90 -6.03 11.82 0.59
CA VAL A 90 -5.40 12.91 -0.17
C VAL A 90 -5.51 14.26 0.54
N ASP A 91 -6.68 14.60 1.08
CA ASP A 91 -6.89 15.87 1.79
C ASP A 91 -6.03 15.98 3.05
N LYS A 92 -5.87 14.87 3.77
CA LYS A 92 -5.00 14.79 4.93
C LYS A 92 -3.53 14.92 4.52
N TRP A 93 -3.12 14.26 3.43
CA TRP A 93 -1.74 14.28 2.94
C TRP A 93 -1.31 15.65 2.42
N ILE A 94 -2.22 16.43 1.82
CA ILE A 94 -1.97 17.81 1.39
C ILE A 94 -1.82 18.73 2.60
N LYS A 95 -2.64 18.54 3.65
CA LYS A 95 -2.61 19.32 4.89
C LYS A 95 -1.40 18.98 5.76
N TRP A 96 -0.81 17.81 5.62
CA TRP A 96 0.38 17.41 6.36
C TRP A 96 1.64 18.08 5.78
N ARG A 97 1.87 19.29 6.21
CA ARG A 97 2.94 20.17 5.70
C ARG A 97 4.28 19.90 6.37
N HIS A 98 5.36 20.31 5.69
CA HIS A 98 6.74 20.21 6.16
C HIS A 98 7.14 18.78 6.55
N TYR A 99 6.76 17.83 5.68
CA TYR A 99 7.08 16.43 5.92
C TYR A 99 8.58 16.21 5.80
N LEU A 100 9.20 15.74 6.90
CA LEU A 100 10.61 15.43 6.96
C LEU A 100 10.85 13.97 6.63
N PHE A 101 11.68 13.70 5.64
CA PHE A 101 12.15 12.36 5.33
C PHE A 101 13.63 12.38 4.99
N ARG A 102 14.46 11.65 5.77
CA ARG A 102 15.93 11.78 5.77
C ARG A 102 16.31 13.25 5.98
N ASP A 103 17.19 13.79 5.13
CA ASP A 103 17.67 15.18 5.25
C ASP A 103 16.89 16.17 4.38
N CYS A 104 15.67 15.79 3.95
CA CYS A 104 14.85 16.59 3.06
C CYS A 104 13.52 16.95 3.70
N VAL A 105 13.12 18.22 3.58
CA VAL A 105 11.80 18.72 3.96
C VAL A 105 10.96 18.93 2.70
N TYR A 106 9.83 18.26 2.63
CA TYR A 106 8.87 18.34 1.52
C TYR A 106 7.72 19.28 1.90
N LEU A 107 7.14 19.97 0.90
CA LEU A 107 6.02 20.88 1.11
C LEU A 107 4.87 20.22 1.87
N ASN A 108 4.53 18.99 1.48
CA ASN A 108 3.55 18.14 2.14
C ASN A 108 3.82 16.66 1.85
N PHE A 109 3.07 15.79 2.52
CA PHE A 109 3.25 14.34 2.39
C PHE A 109 2.94 13.83 0.97
N LEU A 110 1.96 14.41 0.25
CA LEU A 110 1.64 14.00 -1.12
C LEU A 110 2.80 14.28 -2.08
N ILE A 111 3.47 15.41 -1.95
CA ILE A 111 4.67 15.76 -2.72
C ILE A 111 5.82 14.81 -2.41
N PHE A 112 6.04 14.50 -1.13
CA PHE A 112 7.00 13.48 -0.73
C PHE A 112 6.71 12.14 -1.44
N LEU A 113 5.45 11.66 -1.44
CA LEU A 113 5.09 10.41 -2.11
C LEU A 113 5.37 10.44 -3.62
N ASN A 114 5.15 11.59 -4.29
CA ASN A 114 5.49 11.74 -5.71
C ASN A 114 7.00 11.57 -5.97
N PHE A 115 7.86 12.17 -5.12
CA PHE A 115 9.31 11.97 -5.20
C PHE A 115 9.71 10.55 -4.86
N TYR A 116 9.10 9.98 -3.82
CA TYR A 116 9.36 8.60 -3.41
C TYR A 116 9.03 7.59 -4.53
N CYS A 117 7.99 7.87 -5.34
CA CYS A 117 7.71 7.08 -6.54
C CYS A 117 8.83 7.19 -7.59
N ILE A 118 9.44 8.36 -7.76
CA ILE A 118 10.56 8.55 -8.70
C ILE A 118 11.78 7.74 -8.23
N ASP A 119 12.14 7.87 -6.96
CA ASP A 119 13.29 7.19 -6.38
C ASP A 119 13.19 5.66 -6.44
N ASN A 120 11.95 5.13 -6.41
CA ASN A 120 11.69 3.69 -6.46
C ASN A 120 11.20 3.19 -7.82
N SER A 121 11.21 4.03 -8.87
CA SER A 121 10.74 3.68 -10.23
C SER A 121 9.28 3.20 -10.28
N SER A 122 8.44 3.66 -9.35
CA SER A 122 7.04 3.25 -9.19
C SER A 122 6.13 4.06 -10.11
N SER A 123 6.11 3.71 -11.39
CA SER A 123 5.47 4.48 -12.46
C SER A 123 3.94 4.53 -12.34
N LYS A 124 3.30 3.42 -11.94
CA LYS A 124 1.84 3.32 -11.81
C LYS A 124 1.33 4.16 -10.64
N CYS A 125 1.95 4.03 -9.47
CA CYS A 125 1.61 4.86 -8.30
C CYS A 125 1.85 6.34 -8.57
N ARG A 126 2.96 6.69 -9.25
CA ARG A 126 3.25 8.07 -9.65
C ARG A 126 2.18 8.67 -10.54
N LYS A 127 1.72 7.91 -11.55
CA LYS A 127 0.65 8.33 -12.46
C LYS A 127 -0.61 8.70 -11.68
N LEU A 128 -1.03 7.88 -10.73
CA LEU A 128 -2.19 8.15 -9.87
C LEU A 128 -2.04 9.46 -9.08
N ILE A 129 -0.86 9.72 -8.52
CA ILE A 129 -0.59 10.99 -7.82
C ILE A 129 -0.71 12.18 -8.77
N GLN A 130 -0.14 12.08 -9.97
CA GLN A 130 -0.16 13.16 -10.96
C GLN A 130 -1.57 13.46 -11.46
N GLU A 131 -2.37 12.44 -11.72
CA GLU A 131 -3.78 12.57 -12.07
C GLU A 131 -4.55 13.28 -10.95
N LYS A 132 -4.31 12.88 -9.70
CA LYS A 132 -4.97 13.51 -8.54
C LYS A 132 -4.55 14.96 -8.32
N ILE A 133 -3.28 15.29 -8.51
CA ILE A 133 -2.78 16.67 -8.47
C ILE A 133 -3.44 17.51 -9.57
N ALA A 134 -3.64 16.97 -10.77
CA ALA A 134 -4.30 17.66 -11.88
C ALA A 134 -5.80 17.89 -11.58
N GLU A 135 -6.51 16.88 -11.07
CA GLU A 135 -7.91 16.99 -10.65
C GLU A 135 -8.13 18.10 -9.61
N LEU A 136 -7.20 18.23 -8.66
CA LEU A 136 -7.27 19.25 -7.60
C LEU A 136 -6.82 20.64 -8.05
N GLY A 137 -6.48 20.83 -9.33
CA GLY A 137 -6.00 22.11 -9.86
C GLY A 137 -4.66 22.56 -9.27
N LEU A 138 -3.93 21.66 -8.61
CA LEU A 138 -2.63 21.96 -8.04
C LEU A 138 -1.60 22.00 -9.18
N SER A 139 -1.26 23.21 -9.65
CA SER A 139 -0.42 23.37 -10.82
C SER A 139 1.01 22.86 -10.57
N LYS A 140 1.62 22.27 -11.64
CA LYS A 140 3.02 21.82 -11.62
C LYS A 140 4.02 22.93 -11.21
N ASN A 141 3.68 24.20 -11.44
CA ASN A 141 4.54 25.33 -11.14
C ASN A 141 4.52 25.75 -9.67
N GLN A 142 3.40 25.63 -8.98
CA GLN A 142 3.35 25.82 -7.52
C GLN A 142 4.17 24.78 -6.78
N HIS A 143 4.23 23.55 -7.32
CA HIS A 143 5.03 22.47 -6.74
C HIS A 143 6.54 22.64 -7.01
N LYS A 144 6.95 23.21 -8.13
CA LYS A 144 8.39 23.42 -8.43
C LYS A 144 9.06 24.45 -7.52
N LYS A 145 8.36 25.49 -7.10
CA LYS A 145 8.93 26.56 -6.25
C LYS A 145 9.12 26.18 -4.78
N ASN A 146 8.50 25.12 -4.31
CA ASN A 146 8.46 24.78 -2.87
C ASN A 146 8.91 23.34 -2.58
N LEU A 147 9.75 22.78 -3.44
CA LEU A 147 9.87 21.35 -3.55
C LEU A 147 10.73 20.68 -2.51
N ILE A 148 11.84 21.27 -2.11
CA ILE A 148 12.76 20.62 -1.17
C ILE A 148 13.61 21.68 -0.49
N LYS A 149 13.62 21.70 0.86
CA LYS A 149 14.73 22.29 1.63
C LYS A 149 15.63 21.16 2.08
N TYR A 150 16.90 21.21 1.71
CA TYR A 150 17.93 20.40 2.35
C TYR A 150 18.21 21.01 3.71
N ILE A 151 18.28 20.19 4.76
CA ILE A 151 18.75 20.61 6.05
C ILE A 151 20.28 20.44 5.96
N GLN A 152 20.99 21.57 6.01
CA GLN A 152 22.46 21.57 6.18
C GLN A 152 22.78 21.29 7.63
#